data_37c55201b3c7bca584744ce53f8b3246
#
_entry.id   37c55201b3c7bca584744ce53f8b3246
#
_cell.length_a   1.000
_cell.length_b   1.000
_cell.length_c   1.000
_cell.angle_alpha   90.00
_cell.angle_beta   90.00
_cell.angle_gamma   90.00
#
_symmetry.space_group_name_H-M   'P 1'
#
loop_
_entity.id
_entity.type
_entity.pdbx_description
1 polymer ?
#
loop_
_entity_poly.entity_id
_entity_poly.type
_entity_poly.pdbx_seq_one_letter_code
_entity_poly.pdbx_strand_id
1 'polypeptide(L)'
;MASTRNSSPPAEPAAWVAACLERHVRQGERLVAALSGGIDSVVLLHLLHDLSRHHGFQLSAVHVNHGLSPHADDWQAFCRSLCQSLGIPLEVARVEVQDVATVGLEAAARQARYAAFESVNADWLALAHQRDDQAETLLFNLLRGAGLAGAAAM
;
A
#
# COMPACT_ATOMS: atom_id res chain seq x y z
N MET A 1 -34.41 7.02 29.40
CA MET A 1 -33.13 6.30 29.67
C MET A 1 -32.25 6.47 28.48
N ALA A 2 -31.28 7.37 28.57
CA ALA A 2 -30.33 7.66 27.47
C ALA A 2 -29.22 6.63 27.48
N SER A 3 -29.10 5.85 26.39
CA SER A 3 -28.02 4.92 26.17
C SER A 3 -26.74 5.69 25.87
N THR A 4 -25.88 5.81 26.84
CA THR A 4 -24.50 6.35 26.65
C THR A 4 -23.73 5.38 25.76
N ARG A 5 -23.58 5.72 24.49
CA ARG A 5 -22.60 5.06 23.61
C ARG A 5 -21.22 5.38 24.18
N ASN A 6 -20.63 4.37 24.78
CA ASN A 6 -19.24 4.39 25.21
C ASN A 6 -18.35 4.36 23.93
N SER A 7 -18.08 5.52 23.35
CA SER A 7 -17.11 5.66 22.27
C SER A 7 -15.74 5.70 22.92
N SER A 8 -15.07 4.53 22.97
CA SER A 8 -13.63 4.52 23.19
C SER A 8 -12.98 5.48 22.19
N PRO A 9 -11.99 6.30 22.60
CA PRO A 9 -11.26 7.15 21.67
C PRO A 9 -10.72 6.28 20.54
N PRO A 10 -10.70 6.79 19.28
CA PRO A 10 -10.12 6.03 18.19
C PRO A 10 -8.68 5.66 18.56
N ALA A 11 -8.37 4.38 18.58
CA ALA A 11 -7.01 3.93 18.83
C ALA A 11 -6.09 4.58 17.79
N GLU A 12 -4.94 5.09 18.23
CA GLU A 12 -3.97 5.72 17.33
C GLU A 12 -3.60 4.74 16.19
N PRO A 13 -3.38 5.23 14.95
CA PRO A 13 -3.04 4.38 13.80
C PRO A 13 -1.89 3.42 14.08
N ALA A 14 -0.92 3.84 14.88
CA ALA A 14 0.20 3.02 15.33
C ALA A 14 -0.25 1.78 16.10
N ALA A 15 -1.24 1.90 16.99
CA ALA A 15 -1.77 0.79 17.77
C ALA A 15 -2.51 -0.24 16.89
N TRP A 16 -3.21 0.22 15.87
CA TRP A 16 -3.87 -0.67 14.91
C TRP A 16 -2.86 -1.45 14.07
N VAL A 17 -1.82 -0.77 13.57
CA VAL A 17 -0.76 -1.42 12.79
C VAL A 17 0.00 -2.41 13.67
N ALA A 18 0.35 -2.04 14.90
CA ALA A 18 1.02 -2.94 15.85
C ALA A 18 0.21 -4.21 16.13
N ALA A 19 -1.09 -4.08 16.44
CA ALA A 19 -1.97 -5.22 16.68
C ALA A 19 -2.12 -6.14 15.45
N CYS A 20 -2.11 -5.56 14.24
CA CYS A 20 -2.11 -6.32 13.00
C CYS A 20 -0.81 -7.11 12.82
N LEU A 21 0.33 -6.48 13.03
CA LEU A 21 1.65 -7.11 12.95
C LEU A 21 1.80 -8.24 13.96
N GLU A 22 1.44 -8.00 15.22
CA GLU A 22 1.49 -9.03 16.28
C GLU A 22 0.70 -10.30 15.93
N ARG A 23 -0.41 -10.13 15.23
CA ARG A 23 -1.28 -11.24 14.83
C ARG A 23 -0.74 -12.03 13.65
N HIS A 24 -0.09 -11.37 12.70
CA HIS A 24 0.20 -11.95 11.39
C HIS A 24 1.68 -12.11 11.09
N VAL A 25 2.53 -11.19 11.51
CA VAL A 25 3.95 -11.13 11.14
C VAL A 25 4.82 -11.69 12.25
N ARG A 26 5.70 -12.63 11.90
CA ARG A 26 6.61 -13.27 12.85
C ARG A 26 8.01 -12.67 12.77
N GLN A 27 8.76 -12.87 13.83
CA GLN A 27 10.17 -12.48 13.86
C GLN A 27 10.96 -13.15 12.73
N GLY A 28 11.76 -12.36 12.02
CA GLY A 28 12.58 -12.81 10.90
C GLY A 28 11.87 -12.82 9.55
N GLU A 29 10.54 -12.71 9.50
CA GLU A 29 9.80 -12.60 8.24
C GLU A 29 10.09 -11.28 7.51
N ARG A 30 9.96 -11.31 6.19
CA ARG A 30 10.21 -10.16 5.30
C ARG A 30 8.89 -9.46 5.04
N LEU A 31 8.80 -8.22 5.49
CA LEU A 31 7.67 -7.34 5.21
C LEU A 31 8.11 -6.24 4.26
N VAL A 32 7.44 -6.13 3.14
CA VAL A 32 7.70 -5.10 2.12
C VAL A 32 6.58 -4.06 2.15
N ALA A 33 6.94 -2.79 2.32
CA ALA A 33 6.00 -1.68 2.22
C ALA A 33 5.92 -1.17 0.77
N ALA A 34 4.72 -1.13 0.19
CA ALA A 34 4.51 -0.48 -1.09
C ALA A 34 4.48 1.04 -0.89
N LEU A 35 5.52 1.71 -1.40
CA LEU A 35 5.74 3.14 -1.23
C LEU A 35 5.42 3.89 -2.52
N SER A 36 4.25 4.53 -2.59
CA SER A 36 3.85 5.34 -3.76
C SER A 36 4.46 6.74 -3.76
N GLY A 37 4.89 7.24 -2.62
CA GLY A 37 5.28 8.64 -2.40
C GLY A 37 4.14 9.52 -1.90
N GLY A 38 2.90 9.03 -1.89
CA GLY A 38 1.76 9.69 -1.27
C GLY A 38 1.81 9.62 0.26
N ILE A 39 1.10 10.56 0.92
CA ILE A 39 1.16 10.75 2.37
C ILE A 39 0.88 9.47 3.15
N ASP A 40 -0.13 8.70 2.75
CA ASP A 40 -0.54 7.49 3.48
C ASP A 40 0.54 6.41 3.43
N SER A 41 1.17 6.21 2.26
CA SER A 41 2.26 5.25 2.10
C SER A 41 3.53 5.67 2.87
N VAL A 42 3.77 6.97 2.98
CA VAL A 42 4.87 7.53 3.79
C VAL A 42 4.61 7.31 5.27
N VAL A 43 3.40 7.62 5.75
CA VAL A 43 3.01 7.39 7.15
C VAL A 43 3.11 5.91 7.51
N LEU A 44 2.58 5.03 6.64
CA LEU A 44 2.69 3.58 6.85
C LEU A 44 4.14 3.13 6.94
N LEU A 45 5.01 3.62 6.05
CA LEU A 45 6.44 3.27 6.07
C LEU A 45 7.10 3.66 7.39
N HIS A 46 6.83 4.87 7.92
CA HIS A 46 7.35 5.32 9.21
C HIS A 46 6.86 4.44 10.36
N LEU A 47 5.56 4.13 10.39
CA LEU A 47 4.99 3.23 11.41
C LEU A 47 5.64 1.86 11.39
N LEU A 48 5.79 1.28 10.19
CA LEU A 48 6.44 -0.03 10.03
C LEU A 48 7.93 0.01 10.41
N HIS A 49 8.63 1.11 10.09
CA HIS A 49 10.03 1.30 10.48
C HIS A 49 10.20 1.31 12.00
N ASP A 50 9.38 2.08 12.71
CA ASP A 50 9.44 2.16 14.17
C ASP A 50 9.10 0.79 14.80
N LEU A 51 8.07 0.13 14.28
CA LEU A 51 7.63 -1.17 14.79
C LEU A 51 8.61 -2.32 14.46
N SER A 52 9.33 -2.27 13.34
CA SER A 52 10.29 -3.32 12.96
C SER A 52 11.39 -3.53 13.99
N ARG A 53 11.77 -2.45 14.69
CA ARG A 53 12.81 -2.48 15.74
C ARG A 53 12.36 -3.26 16.98
N HIS A 54 11.06 -3.37 17.21
CA HIS A 54 10.47 -4.04 18.37
C HIS A 54 9.97 -5.45 18.04
N HIS A 55 9.40 -5.63 16.84
CA HIS A 55 8.80 -6.90 16.41
C HIS A 55 9.79 -7.83 15.70
N GLY A 56 10.95 -7.33 15.27
CA GLY A 56 12.06 -8.12 14.72
C GLY A 56 11.79 -8.70 13.32
N PHE A 57 10.86 -8.15 12.54
CA PHE A 57 10.72 -8.46 11.12
C PHE A 57 11.70 -7.65 10.27
N GLN A 58 12.01 -8.14 9.08
CA GLN A 58 12.88 -7.47 8.13
C GLN A 58 12.05 -6.53 7.24
N LEU A 59 12.22 -5.21 7.41
CA LEU A 59 11.51 -4.22 6.62
C LEU A 59 12.29 -3.83 5.37
N SER A 60 11.62 -3.82 4.24
CA SER A 60 12.07 -3.17 2.99
C SER A 60 10.89 -2.46 2.33
N ALA A 61 11.16 -1.73 1.26
CA ALA A 61 10.12 -1.02 0.51
C ALA A 61 10.21 -1.34 -0.98
N VAL A 62 9.08 -1.23 -1.68
CA VAL A 62 9.01 -1.28 -3.14
C VAL A 62 8.29 -0.04 -3.67
N HIS A 63 8.88 0.63 -4.65
CA HIS A 63 8.25 1.71 -5.42
C HIS A 63 8.03 1.26 -6.85
N VAL A 64 6.78 1.38 -7.33
CA VAL A 64 6.45 1.06 -8.72
C VAL A 64 6.33 2.34 -9.53
N ASN A 65 7.24 2.53 -10.48
CA ASN A 65 7.23 3.66 -11.42
C ASN A 65 6.65 3.20 -12.76
N HIS A 66 5.45 3.66 -13.08
CA HIS A 66 4.77 3.33 -14.35
C HIS A 66 5.07 4.34 -15.47
N GLY A 67 5.83 5.41 -15.23
CA GLY A 67 6.18 6.43 -16.22
C GLY A 67 5.00 7.25 -16.76
N LEU A 68 3.79 7.12 -16.19
CA LEU A 68 2.58 7.77 -16.70
C LEU A 68 2.47 9.25 -16.36
N SER A 69 3.12 9.67 -15.28
CA SER A 69 3.14 11.07 -14.85
C SER A 69 4.44 11.75 -15.25
N PRO A 70 4.42 13.02 -15.65
CA PRO A 70 5.66 13.79 -15.85
C PRO A 70 6.49 13.92 -14.57
N HIS A 71 5.89 13.70 -13.39
CA HIS A 71 6.56 13.72 -12.09
C HIS A 71 6.94 12.32 -11.55
N ALA A 72 6.82 11.27 -12.36
CA ALA A 72 7.09 9.90 -11.90
C ALA A 72 8.53 9.70 -11.40
N ASP A 73 9.50 10.33 -12.05
CA ASP A 73 10.90 10.27 -11.64
C ASP A 73 11.17 11.13 -10.39
N ASP A 74 10.45 12.23 -10.19
CA ASP A 74 10.53 13.05 -8.96
C ASP A 74 10.03 12.26 -7.75
N TRP A 75 8.91 11.56 -7.89
CA TRP A 75 8.39 10.68 -6.83
C TRP A 75 9.33 9.51 -6.53
N GLN A 76 9.91 8.92 -7.57
CA GLN A 76 10.92 7.88 -7.38
C GLN A 76 12.14 8.41 -6.62
N ALA A 77 12.63 9.61 -6.97
CA ALA A 77 13.74 10.24 -6.28
C ALA A 77 13.41 10.54 -4.81
N PHE A 78 12.20 11.03 -4.54
CA PHE A 78 11.70 11.23 -3.17
C PHE A 78 11.67 9.93 -2.38
N CYS A 79 11.10 8.85 -2.93
CA CYS A 79 11.05 7.55 -2.27
C CYS A 79 12.46 7.01 -1.96
N ARG A 80 13.42 7.18 -2.88
CA ARG A 80 14.83 6.79 -2.65
C ARG A 80 15.45 7.57 -1.50
N SER A 81 15.30 8.90 -1.51
CA SER A 81 15.85 9.76 -0.45
C SER A 81 15.26 9.44 0.92
N LEU A 82 13.94 9.21 0.98
CA LEU A 82 13.25 8.84 2.22
C LEU A 82 13.77 7.50 2.76
N CYS A 83 13.78 6.47 1.93
CA CYS A 83 14.25 5.15 2.34
C CYS A 83 15.73 5.18 2.76
N GLN A 84 16.56 5.93 2.05
CA GLN A 84 17.96 6.10 2.41
C GLN A 84 18.12 6.78 3.80
N SER A 85 17.32 7.80 4.08
CA SER A 85 17.36 8.50 5.38
C SER A 85 16.94 7.61 6.55
N LEU A 86 16.05 6.64 6.29
CA LEU A 86 15.56 5.67 7.28
C LEU A 86 16.40 4.39 7.35
N GLY A 87 17.38 4.22 6.45
CA GLY A 87 18.15 2.97 6.35
C GLY A 87 17.33 1.77 5.86
N ILE A 88 16.23 2.00 5.12
CA ILE A 88 15.33 0.97 4.60
C ILE A 88 15.76 0.62 3.16
N PRO A 89 16.02 -0.66 2.83
CA PRO A 89 16.24 -1.09 1.45
C PRO A 89 15.03 -0.76 0.57
N LEU A 90 15.27 -0.14 -0.60
CA LEU A 90 14.22 0.17 -1.58
C LEU A 90 14.48 -0.53 -2.91
N GLU A 91 13.53 -1.32 -3.35
CA GLU A 91 13.44 -1.81 -4.73
C GLU A 91 12.59 -0.85 -5.56
N VAL A 92 13.05 -0.54 -6.78
CA VAL A 92 12.28 0.26 -7.73
C VAL A 92 11.95 -0.61 -8.94
N ALA A 93 10.68 -0.92 -9.08
CA ALA A 93 10.14 -1.61 -10.25
C ALA A 93 9.68 -0.58 -11.30
N ARG A 94 10.37 -0.51 -12.44
CA ARG A 94 9.88 0.24 -13.60
C ARG A 94 9.01 -0.68 -14.44
N VAL A 95 7.77 -0.28 -14.65
CA VAL A 95 6.80 -1.09 -15.39
C VAL A 95 6.26 -0.33 -16.59
N GLU A 96 6.03 -1.04 -17.69
CA GLU A 96 5.30 -0.53 -18.84
C GLU A 96 3.82 -0.87 -18.68
N VAL A 97 2.97 0.13 -18.86
CA VAL A 97 1.51 -0.06 -18.79
C VAL A 97 1.02 -0.50 -20.15
N GLN A 98 0.64 -1.76 -20.26
CA GLN A 98 0.11 -2.39 -21.47
C GLN A 98 -1.43 -2.43 -21.44
N ASP A 99 -2.04 -2.76 -22.58
CA ASP A 99 -3.50 -2.98 -22.71
C ASP A 99 -4.40 -1.78 -22.38
N VAL A 100 -3.87 -0.57 -22.38
CA VAL A 100 -4.61 0.67 -22.08
C VAL A 100 -5.86 0.82 -22.94
N ALA A 101 -5.78 0.45 -24.23
CA ALA A 101 -6.90 0.53 -25.17
C ALA A 101 -8.05 -0.44 -24.83
N THR A 102 -7.75 -1.54 -24.18
CA THR A 102 -8.70 -2.61 -23.88
C THR A 102 -9.36 -2.45 -22.52
N VAL A 103 -8.57 -2.14 -21.49
CA VAL A 103 -9.07 -2.11 -20.10
C VAL A 103 -9.12 -0.70 -19.51
N GLY A 104 -8.54 0.30 -20.17
CA GLY A 104 -8.40 1.66 -19.69
C GLY A 104 -7.12 1.85 -18.87
N LEU A 105 -6.67 3.12 -18.82
CA LEU A 105 -5.36 3.47 -18.23
C LEU A 105 -5.23 3.08 -16.77
N GLU A 106 -6.25 3.33 -15.97
CA GLU A 106 -6.23 3.07 -14.52
C GLU A 106 -6.16 1.56 -14.22
N ALA A 107 -7.00 0.76 -14.90
CA ALA A 107 -6.98 -0.68 -14.73
C ALA A 107 -5.66 -1.30 -15.21
N ALA A 108 -5.14 -0.83 -16.35
CA ALA A 108 -3.86 -1.27 -16.88
C ALA A 108 -2.69 -0.93 -15.93
N ALA A 109 -2.66 0.30 -15.39
CA ALA A 109 -1.65 0.72 -14.40
C ALA A 109 -1.74 -0.10 -13.10
N ARG A 110 -2.97 -0.42 -12.67
CA ARG A 110 -3.20 -1.29 -11.51
C ARG A 110 -2.68 -2.71 -11.76
N GLN A 111 -2.98 -3.31 -12.91
CA GLN A 111 -2.47 -4.65 -13.28
C GLN A 111 -0.94 -4.69 -13.30
N ALA A 112 -0.31 -3.70 -13.95
CA ALA A 112 1.15 -3.59 -13.99
C ALA A 112 1.76 -3.48 -12.58
N ARG A 113 1.11 -2.75 -11.67
CA ARG A 113 1.54 -2.61 -10.27
C ARG A 113 1.46 -3.94 -9.52
N TYR A 114 0.34 -4.66 -9.64
CA TYR A 114 0.21 -5.95 -8.96
C TYR A 114 1.17 -6.99 -9.51
N ALA A 115 1.41 -7.03 -10.81
CA ALA A 115 2.44 -7.89 -11.41
C ALA A 115 3.85 -7.59 -10.87
N ALA A 116 4.16 -6.31 -10.65
CA ALA A 116 5.41 -5.93 -9.99
C ALA A 116 5.47 -6.43 -8.53
N PHE A 117 4.37 -6.35 -7.78
CA PHE A 117 4.31 -6.84 -6.41
C PHE A 117 4.47 -8.36 -6.30
N GLU A 118 3.93 -9.12 -7.24
CA GLU A 118 4.09 -10.58 -7.29
C GLU A 118 5.56 -11.02 -7.48
N SER A 119 6.40 -10.17 -8.08
CA SER A 119 7.82 -10.43 -8.26
C SER A 119 8.68 -10.13 -7.03
N VAL A 120 8.12 -9.43 -6.04
CA VAL A 120 8.85 -9.04 -4.82
C VAL A 120 9.03 -10.24 -3.90
N ASN A 121 10.26 -10.46 -3.47
CA ASN A 121 10.56 -11.53 -2.51
C ASN A 121 10.19 -11.14 -1.08
N ALA A 122 8.93 -11.33 -0.71
CA ALA A 122 8.35 -10.96 0.58
C ALA A 122 7.47 -12.07 1.15
N ASP A 123 7.39 -12.14 2.47
CA ASP A 123 6.40 -12.97 3.16
C ASP A 123 5.09 -12.19 3.35
N TRP A 124 5.20 -10.84 3.45
CA TRP A 124 4.10 -9.91 3.60
C TRP A 124 4.30 -8.65 2.77
N LEU A 125 3.21 -8.16 2.16
CA LEU A 125 3.16 -6.87 1.47
C LEU A 125 2.19 -5.93 2.19
N ALA A 126 2.68 -4.79 2.65
CA ALA A 126 1.87 -3.76 3.29
C ALA A 126 1.50 -2.66 2.28
N LEU A 127 0.21 -2.43 2.14
CA LEU A 127 -0.37 -1.43 1.25
C LEU A 127 -1.12 -0.37 2.08
N ALA A 128 -0.85 0.90 1.82
CA ALA A 128 -1.57 2.02 2.45
C ALA A 128 -2.85 2.36 1.65
N HIS A 129 -3.76 1.40 1.55
CA HIS A 129 -5.08 1.65 0.96
C HIS A 129 -6.05 2.09 2.06
N GLN A 130 -6.76 3.18 1.82
CA GLN A 130 -7.79 3.64 2.72
C GLN A 130 -9.11 2.89 2.47
N ARG A 131 -9.90 2.77 3.53
CA ARG A 131 -11.21 2.13 3.47
C ARG A 131 -12.17 2.88 2.52
N ASP A 132 -12.00 4.19 2.44
CA ASP A 132 -12.82 5.04 1.58
C ASP A 132 -12.49 4.84 0.10
N ASP A 133 -11.23 4.64 -0.26
CA ASP A 133 -10.81 4.29 -1.64
C ASP A 133 -11.46 3.00 -2.12
N GLN A 134 -11.64 2.03 -1.23
CA GLN A 134 -12.33 0.78 -1.55
C GLN A 134 -13.83 1.00 -1.74
N ALA A 135 -14.45 1.85 -0.93
CA ALA A 135 -15.87 2.19 -1.05
C ALA A 135 -16.15 2.97 -2.35
N GLU A 136 -15.28 3.91 -2.70
CA GLU A 136 -15.36 4.65 -3.97
C GLU A 136 -15.18 3.71 -5.17
N THR A 137 -14.21 2.83 -5.13
CA THR A 137 -13.98 1.83 -6.19
C THR A 137 -15.16 0.89 -6.33
N LEU A 138 -15.75 0.42 -5.24
CA LEU A 138 -16.93 -0.42 -5.23
C LEU A 138 -18.12 0.31 -5.85
N LEU A 139 -18.37 1.55 -5.42
CA LEU A 139 -19.47 2.39 -5.93
C LEU A 139 -19.30 2.65 -7.43
N PHE A 140 -18.11 3.00 -7.87
CA PHE A 140 -17.78 3.23 -9.26
C PHE A 140 -18.01 1.99 -10.14
N ASN A 141 -17.60 0.81 -9.68
CA ASN A 141 -17.81 -0.47 -10.37
C ASN A 141 -19.30 -0.83 -10.45
N LEU A 142 -20.07 -0.59 -9.40
CA LEU A 142 -21.53 -0.80 -9.39
C LEU A 142 -22.23 0.13 -10.38
N LEU A 143 -21.87 1.41 -10.41
CA LEU A 143 -22.45 2.40 -11.34
C LEU A 143 -22.13 2.10 -12.81
N ARG A 144 -21.00 1.46 -13.09
CA ARG A 144 -20.62 1.00 -14.45
C ARG A 144 -21.29 -0.33 -14.86
N GLY A 145 -22.11 -0.90 -14.01
CA GLY A 145 -22.78 -2.18 -14.28
C GLY A 145 -21.86 -3.39 -14.18
N ALA A 146 -20.74 -3.26 -13.48
CA ALA A 146 -19.91 -4.42 -13.16
C ALA A 146 -20.72 -5.38 -12.28
N GLY A 147 -20.82 -6.65 -12.69
CA GLY A 147 -21.48 -7.70 -11.90
C GLY A 147 -20.76 -7.93 -10.56
N LEU A 148 -21.27 -8.91 -9.77
CA LEU A 148 -20.72 -9.23 -8.43
C LEU A 148 -19.21 -9.46 -8.42
N ALA A 149 -18.64 -10.02 -9.49
CA ALA A 149 -17.18 -10.20 -9.62
C ALA A 149 -16.41 -8.88 -9.73
N GLY A 150 -16.99 -7.87 -10.38
CA GLY A 150 -16.39 -6.52 -10.46
C GLY A 150 -16.60 -5.68 -9.21
N ALA A 151 -17.62 -6.01 -8.41
CA ALA A 151 -17.89 -5.36 -7.13
C ALA A 151 -16.99 -5.90 -6.00
N ALA A 152 -16.44 -7.09 -6.15
CA ALA A 152 -15.52 -7.73 -5.20
C ALA A 152 -14.05 -7.27 -5.40
N ALA A 153 -13.84 -6.06 -5.92
CA ALA A 153 -12.52 -5.51 -6.19
C ALA A 153 -11.73 -5.25 -4.90
N MET A 154 -11.05 -6.21 -4.47
CA MET A 154 -9.98 -6.44 -3.47
C MET A 154 -10.37 -7.35 -2.35
#